data_952b634df3c5099da0affd4300aff2d0
#
_entry.id   952b634df3c5099da0affd4300aff2d0
#
_cell.length_a   1.000
_cell.length_b   1.000
_cell.length_c   1.000
_cell.angle_alpha   90.00
_cell.angle_beta   90.00
_cell.angle_gamma   90.00
#
_symmetry.space_group_name_H-M   'P 1'
#
loop_
_entity.id
_entity.type
_entity.pdbx_description
1 polymer ?
#
loop_
_entity_poly.entity_id
_entity_poly.type
_entity_poly.pdbx_seq_one_letter_code
_entity_poly.pdbx_strand_id
1 'polypeptide(L)' 'MANSLDAERRVTVRYDGRVQGIGFRFTAMQIAEGFPVTGFVQNMSDGSVKMVAEGTEKDLLEIIRMIKESHL' A
#
# COMPACT_ATOMS: atom_id res chain seq x y z
N MET A 1 -3.38 12.16 -25.23
CA MET A 1 -3.96 12.47 -23.92
C MET A 1 -3.67 11.34 -22.96
N ALA A 2 -3.18 11.66 -21.78
CA ALA A 2 -2.82 10.63 -20.82
C ALA A 2 -4.06 9.96 -20.27
N ASN A 3 -3.99 8.63 -20.13
CA ASN A 3 -5.01 7.87 -19.43
C ASN A 3 -4.95 8.23 -17.94
N SER A 4 -6.10 8.33 -17.27
CA SER A 4 -6.15 8.62 -15.83
C SER A 4 -5.37 7.59 -15.01
N LEU A 5 -5.23 6.35 -15.49
CA LEU A 5 -4.46 5.30 -14.80
C LEU A 5 -2.95 5.55 -14.84
N ASP A 6 -2.49 6.43 -15.74
CA ASP A 6 -1.09 6.80 -15.83
C ASP A 6 -0.76 8.07 -15.03
N ALA A 7 -1.77 8.70 -14.44
CA ALA A 7 -1.57 9.91 -13.64
C ALA A 7 -0.86 9.56 -12.32
N GLU A 8 0.09 10.41 -11.94
CA GLU A 8 0.74 10.29 -10.64
C GLU A 8 -0.23 10.66 -9.52
N ARG A 9 -0.26 9.83 -8.50
CA ARG A 9 -1.16 9.99 -7.35
C ARG A 9 -0.40 9.71 -6.06
N ARG A 10 -0.98 10.21 -4.99
CA ARG A 10 -0.56 9.83 -3.64
C ARG A 10 -1.79 9.27 -2.93
N VAL A 11 -1.64 8.11 -2.32
CA VAL A 11 -2.73 7.48 -1.58
C VAL A 11 -2.29 7.24 -0.14
N THR A 12 -3.27 7.32 0.75
CA THR A 12 -3.11 6.91 2.14
C THR A 12 -4.15 5.85 2.41
N VAL A 13 -3.68 4.66 2.80
CA VAL A 13 -4.57 3.53 3.07
C VAL A 13 -4.38 3.12 4.52
N ARG A 14 -5.49 2.93 5.23
CA ARG A 14 -5.50 2.48 6.60
C ARG A 14 -5.98 1.03 6.64
N TYR A 15 -5.23 0.20 7.34
CA TYR A 15 -5.58 -1.20 7.55
C TYR A 15 -5.87 -1.43 9.03
N ASP A 16 -7.09 -1.88 9.33
CA ASP A 16 -7.54 -2.13 10.68
C ASP A 16 -7.58 -3.63 10.97
N GLY A 17 -7.81 -3.98 12.21
CA GLY A 17 -7.90 -5.36 12.64
C GLY A 17 -6.56 -5.89 13.12
N ARG A 18 -6.34 -7.18 12.95
CA ARG A 18 -5.12 -7.84 13.43
C ARG A 18 -4.00 -7.71 12.41
N VAL A 19 -3.54 -6.50 12.19
CA VAL A 19 -2.51 -6.26 11.16
C VAL A 19 -1.12 -6.07 11.73
N GLN A 20 -1.00 -5.58 12.97
CA GLN A 20 0.31 -5.45 13.61
C GLN A 20 0.72 -6.80 14.21
N GLY A 21 2.01 -7.09 14.17
CA GLY A 21 2.55 -8.29 14.78
C GLY A 21 2.45 -9.56 13.95
N ILE A 22 1.92 -9.48 12.73
CA ILE A 22 1.78 -10.65 11.85
C ILE A 22 2.60 -10.50 10.56
N GLY A 23 3.54 -9.56 10.53
CA GLY A 23 4.36 -9.34 9.36
C GLY A 23 3.68 -8.56 8.24
N PHE A 24 2.53 -7.95 8.52
CA PHE A 24 1.77 -7.20 7.52
C PHE A 24 2.60 -6.07 6.91
N ARG A 25 3.26 -5.27 7.75
CA ARG A 25 4.06 -4.15 7.29
C ARG A 25 5.18 -4.60 6.35
N PHE A 26 5.84 -5.70 6.72
CA PHE A 26 6.91 -6.28 5.90
C PHE A 26 6.38 -6.74 4.55
N THR A 27 5.26 -7.46 4.55
CA THR A 27 4.61 -7.94 3.33
C THR A 27 4.21 -6.79 2.42
N ALA A 28 3.60 -5.74 2.98
CA ALA A 28 3.19 -4.58 2.21
C ALA A 28 4.41 -3.89 1.55
N MET A 29 5.49 -3.76 2.30
CA MET A 29 6.72 -3.17 1.77
C MET A 29 7.32 -4.01 0.65
N GLN A 30 7.36 -5.34 0.82
CA GLN A 30 7.87 -6.23 -0.22
C GLN A 30 7.06 -6.13 -1.51
N ILE A 31 5.74 -6.09 -1.39
CA ILE A 31 4.86 -5.94 -2.56
C ILE A 31 5.17 -4.62 -3.27
N ALA A 32 5.25 -3.53 -2.51
CA ALA A 32 5.48 -2.21 -3.10
C ALA A 32 6.86 -2.12 -3.79
N GLU A 33 7.86 -2.84 -3.30
CA GLU A 33 9.19 -2.84 -3.91
C GLU A 33 9.19 -3.37 -5.34
N GLY A 34 8.19 -4.14 -5.73
CA GLY A 34 8.04 -4.62 -7.10
C GLY A 34 7.51 -3.58 -8.07
N PHE A 35 7.25 -2.35 -7.61
CA PHE A 35 6.65 -1.29 -8.41
C PHE A 35 7.48 0.00 -8.28
N PRO A 36 7.44 0.87 -9.31
CA PRO A 36 8.15 2.15 -9.24
C PRO A 36 7.35 3.17 -8.43
N VAL A 37 7.24 2.93 -7.14
CA VAL A 37 6.50 3.79 -6.19
C VAL A 37 7.42 4.17 -5.04
N THR A 38 7.07 5.28 -4.36
CA THR A 38 7.74 5.71 -3.14
C THR A 38 6.71 5.83 -2.04
N GLY A 39 7.16 5.78 -0.79
CA GLY A 39 6.25 5.92 0.34
C GLY A 39 6.76 5.20 1.57
N PHE A 40 5.84 4.93 2.49
CA PHE A 40 6.19 4.25 3.73
C PHE A 40 4.98 3.50 4.30
N VAL A 41 5.27 2.57 5.20
CA VAL A 41 4.26 1.82 5.96
C VAL A 41 4.60 2.00 7.43
N GLN A 42 3.61 2.32 8.24
CA GLN A 42 3.81 2.69 9.64
C GLN A 42 2.75 2.04 10.52
N ASN A 43 3.20 1.46 11.65
CA ASN A 43 2.28 1.03 12.69
C ASN A 43 1.77 2.25 13.44
N MET A 44 0.46 2.32 13.64
CA MET A 44 -0.17 3.41 14.37
C MET A 44 -0.44 2.99 15.81
N SER A 45 -0.57 3.97 16.71
CA SER A 45 -0.78 3.69 18.13
C SER A 45 -2.10 3.01 18.45
N ASP A 46 -3.07 3.12 17.54
CA ASP A 46 -4.39 2.49 17.74
C ASP A 46 -4.45 1.04 17.25
N GLY A 47 -3.32 0.48 16.82
CA GLY A 47 -3.25 -0.90 16.33
C GLY A 47 -3.42 -1.04 14.83
N SER A 48 -3.76 0.04 14.13
CA SER A 48 -3.86 0.01 12.67
C SER A 48 -2.49 0.18 12.02
N VAL A 49 -2.45 -0.06 10.70
CA VAL A 49 -1.26 0.20 9.89
C VAL A 49 -1.64 1.22 8.82
N LYS A 50 -0.80 2.22 8.65
CA LYS A 50 -0.99 3.25 7.62
C LYS A 50 0.04 3.05 6.53
N MET A 51 -0.41 3.01 5.28
CA MET A 51 0.46 3.01 4.11
C MET A 51 0.24 4.31 3.34
N VAL A 52 1.34 4.99 3.04
CA VAL A 52 1.34 6.14 2.14
C VAL A 52 2.20 5.77 0.95
N ALA A 53 1.69 5.95 -0.26
CA ALA A 53 2.42 5.59 -1.46
C ALA A 53 2.13 6.59 -2.58
N GLU A 54 3.16 6.87 -3.37
CA GLU A 54 3.06 7.72 -4.55
C GLU A 54 3.54 6.96 -5.77
N GLY A 55 2.79 7.07 -6.84
CA GLY A 55 3.09 6.43 -8.11
C GLY A 55 1.93 6.60 -9.06
N THR A 56 1.93 5.83 -10.14
CA THR A 56 0.78 5.86 -11.05
C THR A 56 -0.42 5.22 -10.38
N GLU A 57 -1.60 5.68 -10.74
CA GLU A 57 -2.84 5.09 -10.21
C GLU A 57 -2.90 3.60 -10.48
N LYS A 58 -2.49 3.18 -11.66
CA LYS A 58 -2.46 1.77 -12.05
C LYS A 58 -1.62 0.94 -11.07
N ASP A 59 -0.41 1.40 -10.76
CA ASP A 59 0.49 0.69 -9.86
C ASP A 59 -0.06 0.66 -8.43
N LEU A 60 -0.61 1.79 -7.98
CA LEU A 60 -1.16 1.89 -6.64
C LEU A 60 -2.35 0.95 -6.43
N LEU A 61 -3.23 0.87 -7.42
CA LEU A 61 -4.38 -0.04 -7.35
C LEU A 61 -3.93 -1.49 -7.30
N GLU A 62 -2.92 -1.85 -8.10
CA GLU A 62 -2.38 -3.21 -8.13
C GLU A 62 -1.74 -3.57 -6.78
N ILE A 63 -0.98 -2.66 -6.20
CA ILE A 63 -0.36 -2.87 -4.89
C ILE A 63 -1.44 -3.13 -3.83
N ILE A 64 -2.47 -2.30 -3.80
CA ILE A 64 -3.57 -2.42 -2.84
C ILE A 64 -4.25 -3.78 -2.99
N ARG A 65 -4.52 -4.19 -4.24
CA ARG A 65 -5.13 -5.49 -4.53
C ARG A 65 -4.26 -6.65 -4.02
N MET A 66 -2.96 -6.59 -4.30
CA MET A 66 -2.04 -7.66 -3.89
C MET A 66 -1.92 -7.77 -2.38
N ILE A 67 -1.88 -6.63 -1.69
CA ILE A 67 -1.84 -6.62 -0.23
C ILE A 67 -3.11 -7.26 0.34
N LYS A 68 -4.27 -6.90 -0.21
CA LYS A 68 -5.54 -7.45 0.23
C LYS A 68 -5.58 -8.96 0.06
N GLU A 69 -5.12 -9.45 -1.09
CA GLU A 69 -5.13 -10.88 -1.39
C GLU A 69 -4.15 -11.67 -0.52
N SER A 70 -3.04 -11.05 -0.12
CA SER A 70 -2.02 -11.75 0.65
C SER A 70 -2.40 -11.99 2.11
N HIS A 71 -3.44 -11.34 2.60
CA HIS A 71 -3.85 -11.40 4.01
C HIS A 71 -5.28 -11.88 4.22
N LEU A 72 -5.85 -12.50 3.24
CA LEU A 72 -7.20 -13.06 3.37
C LEU A 72 -7.23 -14.54 3.69
#